data_f853abbe0bf8df51e044a00d5c281756
#
_entry.id   f853abbe0bf8df51e044a00d5c281756
#
_cell.length_a   1.000
_cell.length_b   1.000
_cell.length_c   1.000
_cell.angle_alpha   90.00
_cell.angle_beta   90.00
_cell.angle_gamma   90.00
#
_symmetry.space_group_name_H-M   'P 1'
#
loop_
_entity.id
_entity.type
_entity.pdbx_description
1 polymer ?
#
loop_
_entity_poly.entity_id
_entity_poly.type
_entity_poly.pdbx_seq_one_letter_code
_entity_poly.pdbx_strand_id
1 'polypeptide(L)'
;MRHDKSSTVQMMRTLLCLLAGSLLVVTSCQRKDPPPLSDVGLDPETAYSMYTRDVRALVADSGITQYRLITPEWYVYNKNDKVGREAHWYFPHGLYTEQFDERDSTTVFVEADSAFYWTDRKLWELHGEINVRNREGSRFYSHLLYWDQEEKRIYTPDSVWIDTPERKIQGCNFESDEQFTRYAFHGSSGQMLVKDDPEMSE
;
A
#
# COMPACT_ATOMS: atom_id res chain seq x y z
N MET A 1 -60.55 -56.00 -26.72
CA MET A 1 -60.28 -54.57 -26.74
C MET A 1 -60.26 -54.00 -25.32
N ARG A 2 -59.15 -54.18 -24.59
CA ARG A 2 -59.05 -53.75 -23.17
C ARG A 2 -57.58 -53.45 -22.74
N HIS A 3 -56.80 -52.87 -23.62
CA HIS A 3 -55.38 -52.61 -23.33
C HIS A 3 -54.88 -51.14 -23.53
N ASP A 4 -55.76 -50.17 -23.81
CA ASP A 4 -55.29 -48.87 -24.22
C ASP A 4 -55.47 -47.73 -23.17
N LYS A 5 -56.21 -48.01 -22.09
CA LYS A 5 -56.41 -46.96 -21.05
C LYS A 5 -55.28 -46.82 -20.07
N SER A 6 -54.43 -47.83 -19.88
CA SER A 6 -53.32 -47.78 -18.91
C SER A 6 -52.14 -46.98 -19.46
N SER A 7 -51.84 -47.11 -20.75
CA SER A 7 -50.74 -46.41 -21.40
C SER A 7 -50.93 -44.92 -21.49
N THR A 8 -52.14 -44.49 -21.82
CA THR A 8 -52.52 -43.05 -21.93
C THR A 8 -52.49 -42.34 -20.56
N VAL A 9 -52.91 -43.00 -19.48
CA VAL A 9 -52.85 -42.46 -18.12
C VAL A 9 -51.42 -42.32 -17.62
N GLN A 10 -50.58 -43.29 -17.99
CA GLN A 10 -49.16 -43.26 -17.61
C GLN A 10 -48.39 -42.18 -18.37
N MET A 11 -48.67 -42.00 -19.66
CA MET A 11 -48.08 -40.96 -20.47
C MET A 11 -48.51 -39.56 -20.01
N MET A 12 -49.79 -39.40 -19.59
CA MET A 12 -50.29 -38.14 -19.05
C MET A 12 -49.70 -37.80 -17.68
N ARG A 13 -49.43 -38.80 -16.84
CA ARG A 13 -48.72 -38.59 -15.56
C ARG A 13 -47.27 -38.18 -15.74
N THR A 14 -46.52 -38.78 -16.66
CA THR A 14 -45.15 -38.40 -16.97
C THR A 14 -45.08 -36.99 -17.59
N LEU A 15 -46.03 -36.61 -18.45
CA LEU A 15 -46.11 -35.28 -19.02
C LEU A 15 -46.41 -34.21 -17.96
N LEU A 16 -47.28 -34.53 -16.99
CA LEU A 16 -47.62 -33.66 -15.88
C LEU A 16 -46.45 -33.46 -14.91
N CYS A 17 -45.67 -34.50 -14.66
CA CYS A 17 -44.44 -34.43 -13.83
C CYS A 17 -43.33 -33.60 -14.51
N LEU A 18 -43.17 -33.71 -15.83
CA LEU A 18 -42.22 -32.89 -16.60
C LEU A 18 -42.62 -31.42 -16.67
N LEU A 19 -43.90 -31.13 -16.77
CA LEU A 19 -44.41 -29.74 -16.71
C LEU A 19 -44.27 -29.13 -15.32
N ALA A 20 -44.51 -29.87 -14.24
CA ALA A 20 -44.33 -29.43 -12.86
C ALA A 20 -42.84 -29.22 -12.53
N GLY A 21 -41.94 -30.07 -13.05
CA GLY A 21 -40.50 -29.93 -12.90
C GLY A 21 -39.93 -28.71 -13.63
N SER A 22 -40.47 -28.37 -14.80
CA SER A 22 -40.09 -27.19 -15.59
C SER A 22 -40.50 -25.89 -14.92
N LEU A 23 -41.61 -25.85 -14.15
CA LEU A 23 -42.09 -24.66 -13.48
C LEU A 23 -41.27 -24.28 -12.26
N LEU A 24 -40.53 -25.23 -11.65
CA LEU A 24 -39.69 -24.98 -10.46
C LEU A 24 -38.31 -24.37 -10.79
N VAL A 25 -37.89 -24.42 -12.06
CA VAL A 25 -36.57 -23.90 -12.47
C VAL A 25 -36.57 -22.39 -12.71
N VAL A 26 -37.71 -21.75 -12.93
CA VAL A 26 -37.81 -20.30 -13.22
C VAL A 26 -37.94 -19.40 -11.99
N THR A 27 -38.01 -19.96 -10.77
CA THR A 27 -38.12 -19.14 -9.55
C THR A 27 -36.79 -18.86 -8.84
N SER A 28 -35.65 -19.27 -9.42
CA SER A 28 -34.35 -19.24 -8.74
C SER A 28 -33.44 -18.13 -9.25
N CYS A 29 -33.89 -16.92 -9.46
CA CYS A 29 -33.00 -15.72 -9.55
C CYS A 29 -33.82 -14.43 -9.45
N GLN A 30 -34.42 -14.17 -8.31
CA GLN A 30 -34.65 -12.78 -7.95
C GLN A 30 -33.34 -12.24 -7.34
N ARG A 31 -32.47 -11.70 -8.21
CA ARG A 31 -31.49 -10.73 -7.74
C ARG A 31 -32.30 -9.57 -7.15
N LYS A 32 -32.32 -9.46 -5.83
CA LYS A 32 -32.64 -8.17 -5.22
C LYS A 32 -31.54 -7.25 -5.70
N ASP A 33 -31.90 -6.29 -6.54
CA ASP A 33 -30.97 -5.20 -6.84
C ASP A 33 -30.50 -4.62 -5.51
N PRO A 34 -29.19 -4.45 -5.30
CA PRO A 34 -28.71 -3.79 -4.11
C PRO A 34 -29.39 -2.41 -4.05
N PRO A 35 -29.81 -1.95 -2.87
CA PRO A 35 -30.41 -0.61 -2.75
C PRO A 35 -29.50 0.39 -3.44
N PRO A 36 -30.06 1.36 -4.17
CA PRO A 36 -29.25 2.37 -4.83
C PRO A 36 -28.38 3.05 -3.79
N LEU A 37 -27.07 3.10 -4.02
CA LEU A 37 -26.06 3.76 -3.18
C LEU A 37 -26.33 5.26 -2.96
N SER A 38 -27.41 5.80 -3.54
CA SER A 38 -27.80 7.21 -3.51
C SER A 38 -28.28 7.73 -2.16
N ASP A 39 -28.56 6.86 -1.17
CA ASP A 39 -29.05 7.28 0.16
C ASP A 39 -27.99 7.26 1.26
N VAL A 40 -26.79 6.81 0.99
CA VAL A 40 -25.66 7.07 1.88
C VAL A 40 -25.13 8.43 1.47
N GLY A 41 -25.45 9.48 2.24
CA GLY A 41 -24.97 10.85 2.03
C GLY A 41 -23.44 10.95 2.14
N LEU A 42 -22.76 10.24 1.26
CA LEU A 42 -21.30 10.34 1.12
C LEU A 42 -21.02 11.67 0.44
N ASP A 43 -20.50 12.60 1.21
CA ASP A 43 -19.96 13.84 0.68
C ASP A 43 -18.89 13.51 -0.36
N PRO A 44 -19.07 13.92 -1.65
CA PRO A 44 -18.08 13.66 -2.69
C PRO A 44 -16.69 14.23 -2.38
N GLU A 45 -16.61 15.23 -1.51
CA GLU A 45 -15.35 15.85 -1.10
C GLU A 45 -14.55 14.96 -0.14
N THR A 46 -15.23 14.17 0.67
CA THR A 46 -14.59 13.30 1.68
C THR A 46 -14.65 11.81 1.34
N ALA A 47 -15.43 11.43 0.33
CA ALA A 47 -15.61 10.01 -0.03
C ALA A 47 -14.31 9.36 -0.51
N TYR A 48 -13.90 8.29 0.16
CA TYR A 48 -12.85 7.38 -0.31
C TYR A 48 -13.46 6.29 -1.19
N SER A 49 -12.65 5.73 -2.10
CA SER A 49 -13.05 4.65 -3.01
C SER A 49 -12.90 3.27 -2.36
N MET A 50 -11.94 3.15 -1.45
CA MET A 50 -11.66 1.93 -0.71
C MET A 50 -11.13 2.27 0.69
N TYR A 51 -11.53 1.44 1.67
CA TYR A 51 -11.00 1.45 3.03
C TYR A 51 -10.70 0.03 3.48
N THR A 52 -9.52 -0.17 4.06
CA THR A 52 -9.09 -1.48 4.54
C THR A 52 -8.36 -1.34 5.87
N ARG A 53 -8.53 -2.31 6.76
CA ARG A 53 -7.86 -2.40 8.06
C ARG A 53 -6.88 -3.55 8.10
N ASP A 54 -5.88 -3.44 9.01
CA ASP A 54 -4.92 -4.50 9.33
C ASP A 54 -4.24 -5.06 8.06
N VAL A 55 -3.76 -4.16 7.22
CA VAL A 55 -3.23 -4.47 5.91
C VAL A 55 -1.82 -5.03 6.02
N ARG A 56 -1.58 -6.13 5.30
CA ARG A 56 -0.26 -6.67 4.96
C ARG A 56 -0.24 -6.96 3.48
N ALA A 57 0.45 -6.13 2.72
CA ALA A 57 0.49 -6.23 1.27
C ALA A 57 1.92 -6.44 0.77
N LEU A 58 2.07 -7.21 -0.30
CA LEU A 58 3.28 -7.30 -1.09
C LEU A 58 3.03 -6.54 -2.40
N VAL A 59 3.89 -5.62 -2.72
CA VAL A 59 3.86 -4.89 -3.97
C VAL A 59 4.95 -5.46 -4.88
N ALA A 60 4.54 -5.95 -6.03
CA ALA A 60 5.41 -6.56 -7.02
C ALA A 60 5.28 -5.85 -8.37
N ASP A 61 6.38 -5.73 -9.09
CA ASP A 61 6.41 -5.31 -10.48
C ASP A 61 7.07 -6.40 -11.32
N SER A 62 6.41 -6.76 -12.42
CA SER A 62 6.90 -7.78 -13.37
C SER A 62 7.30 -9.11 -12.72
N GLY A 63 6.59 -9.50 -11.64
CA GLY A 63 6.82 -10.74 -10.90
C GLY A 63 7.93 -10.67 -9.87
N ILE A 64 8.57 -9.53 -9.67
CA ILE A 64 9.59 -9.29 -8.65
C ILE A 64 8.96 -8.49 -7.52
N THR A 65 9.05 -9.01 -6.28
CA THR A 65 8.58 -8.28 -5.10
C THR A 65 9.45 -7.06 -4.86
N GLN A 66 8.84 -5.89 -4.86
CA GLN A 66 9.55 -4.63 -4.64
C GLN A 66 9.58 -4.26 -3.16
N TYR A 67 8.41 -4.30 -2.50
CA TYR A 67 8.32 -4.01 -1.08
C TYR A 67 7.13 -4.68 -0.42
N ARG A 68 7.23 -4.86 0.90
CA ARG A 68 6.13 -5.21 1.80
C ARG A 68 5.63 -3.95 2.48
N LEU A 69 4.32 -3.85 2.63
CA LEU A 69 3.65 -2.75 3.30
C LEU A 69 2.79 -3.32 4.43
N ILE A 70 2.91 -2.73 5.63
CA ILE A 70 2.09 -3.06 6.79
C ILE A 70 1.54 -1.75 7.36
N THR A 71 0.22 -1.68 7.54
CA THR A 71 -0.45 -0.51 8.10
C THR A 71 -1.75 -0.91 8.80
N PRO A 72 -2.13 -0.23 9.90
CA PRO A 72 -3.43 -0.44 10.53
C PRO A 72 -4.60 -0.04 9.65
N GLU A 73 -4.48 1.03 8.88
CA GLU A 73 -5.55 1.57 8.04
C GLU A 73 -5.02 2.09 6.71
N TRP A 74 -5.76 1.81 5.64
CA TRP A 74 -5.46 2.24 4.30
C TRP A 74 -6.72 2.78 3.62
N TYR A 75 -6.66 4.04 3.21
CA TYR A 75 -7.68 4.72 2.43
C TYR A 75 -7.19 4.94 1.00
N VAL A 76 -8.05 4.70 0.02
CA VAL A 76 -7.80 4.99 -1.39
C VAL A 76 -8.77 6.05 -1.86
N TYR A 77 -8.24 7.12 -2.41
CA TYR A 77 -8.99 8.22 -3.00
C TYR A 77 -8.74 8.26 -4.50
N ASN A 78 -9.80 8.15 -5.29
CA ASN A 78 -9.73 8.35 -6.73
C ASN A 78 -9.65 9.84 -7.05
N LYS A 79 -9.09 10.15 -8.22
CA LYS A 79 -9.11 11.51 -8.77
C LYS A 79 -10.53 12.04 -8.84
N ASN A 80 -10.72 13.29 -8.44
CA ASN A 80 -11.99 13.98 -8.54
C ASN A 80 -11.78 15.44 -8.96
N ASP A 81 -11.90 15.70 -10.26
CA ASP A 81 -11.66 17.02 -10.84
C ASP A 81 -12.66 18.09 -10.34
N LYS A 82 -13.85 17.68 -9.87
CA LYS A 82 -14.87 18.62 -9.35
C LYS A 82 -14.43 19.31 -8.06
N VAL A 83 -13.61 18.63 -7.26
CA VAL A 83 -13.10 19.15 -5.98
C VAL A 83 -11.58 19.34 -5.99
N GLY A 84 -10.94 19.19 -7.15
CA GLY A 84 -9.50 19.36 -7.29
C GLY A 84 -8.65 18.29 -6.58
N ARG A 85 -9.23 17.10 -6.31
CA ARG A 85 -8.54 16.02 -5.61
C ARG A 85 -7.74 15.17 -6.57
N GLU A 86 -6.43 15.03 -6.31
CA GLU A 86 -5.56 14.06 -6.97
C GLU A 86 -5.83 12.64 -6.44
N ALA A 87 -5.56 11.63 -7.26
CA ALA A 87 -5.62 10.23 -6.85
C ALA A 87 -4.48 9.95 -5.86
N HIS A 88 -4.82 9.38 -4.68
CA HIS A 88 -3.83 9.05 -3.68
C HIS A 88 -4.28 7.94 -2.73
N TRP A 89 -3.31 7.30 -2.11
CA TRP A 89 -3.49 6.46 -0.93
C TRP A 89 -3.14 7.26 0.32
N TYR A 90 -3.83 6.99 1.41
CA TYR A 90 -3.57 7.63 2.69
C TYR A 90 -3.48 6.59 3.81
N PHE A 91 -2.47 6.71 4.64
CA PHE A 91 -2.14 5.85 5.76
C PHE A 91 -2.08 6.71 7.03
N PRO A 92 -3.20 6.91 7.76
CA PRO A 92 -3.28 7.87 8.86
C PRO A 92 -2.60 7.43 10.16
N HIS A 93 -2.44 6.14 10.38
CA HIS A 93 -2.10 5.56 11.69
C HIS A 93 -0.89 4.62 11.63
N GLY A 94 0.13 5.06 10.94
CA GLY A 94 1.39 4.32 10.82
C GLY A 94 1.54 3.57 9.51
N LEU A 95 2.77 3.57 9.03
CA LEU A 95 3.22 2.81 7.89
C LEU A 95 4.55 2.15 8.22
N TYR A 96 4.64 0.84 7.98
CA TYR A 96 5.88 0.10 7.99
C TYR A 96 6.11 -0.50 6.61
N THR A 97 7.31 -0.31 6.05
CA THR A 97 7.69 -0.94 4.78
C THR A 97 9.04 -1.62 4.85
N GLU A 98 9.17 -2.70 4.09
CA GLU A 98 10.43 -3.40 3.81
C GLU A 98 10.64 -3.40 2.31
N GLN A 99 11.73 -2.83 1.85
CA GLN A 99 12.12 -2.89 0.43
C GLN A 99 13.01 -4.10 0.19
N PHE A 100 12.85 -4.77 -0.95
CA PHE A 100 13.59 -5.97 -1.32
C PHE A 100 14.50 -5.71 -2.53
N ASP A 101 15.59 -6.46 -2.62
CA ASP A 101 16.39 -6.57 -3.84
C ASP A 101 15.90 -7.74 -4.72
N GLU A 102 16.52 -7.92 -5.88
CA GLU A 102 16.19 -8.99 -6.84
C GLU A 102 16.36 -10.42 -6.26
N ARG A 103 16.97 -10.57 -5.08
CA ARG A 103 17.19 -11.84 -4.38
C ARG A 103 16.24 -12.01 -3.19
N ASP A 104 15.16 -11.24 -3.14
CA ASP A 104 14.21 -11.19 -2.02
C ASP A 104 14.86 -10.88 -0.66
N SER A 105 16.00 -10.20 -0.67
CA SER A 105 16.65 -9.77 0.57
C SER A 105 16.26 -8.34 0.91
N THR A 106 15.89 -8.08 2.17
CA THR A 106 15.53 -6.74 2.61
C THR A 106 16.72 -5.79 2.55
N THR A 107 16.53 -4.66 1.89
CA THR A 107 17.54 -3.60 1.73
C THR A 107 17.30 -2.41 2.63
N VAL A 108 16.05 -2.03 2.79
CA VAL A 108 15.64 -0.86 3.57
C VAL A 108 14.38 -1.18 4.37
N PHE A 109 14.33 -0.69 5.59
CA PHE A 109 13.14 -0.65 6.45
C PHE A 109 12.74 0.80 6.66
N VAL A 110 11.47 1.11 6.54
CA VAL A 110 10.92 2.45 6.79
C VAL A 110 9.73 2.35 7.72
N GLU A 111 9.72 3.22 8.71
CA GLU A 111 8.58 3.45 9.61
C GLU A 111 8.22 4.93 9.57
N ALA A 112 6.93 5.24 9.62
CA ALA A 112 6.42 6.60 9.67
C ALA A 112 5.07 6.62 10.41
N ASP A 113 4.72 7.76 11.04
CA ASP A 113 3.44 7.91 11.73
C ASP A 113 2.26 7.99 10.76
N SER A 114 2.48 8.59 9.60
CA SER A 114 1.50 8.63 8.51
C SER A 114 2.18 8.78 7.15
N ALA A 115 1.43 8.46 6.09
CA ALA A 115 1.96 8.56 4.73
C ALA A 115 0.86 8.83 3.71
N PHE A 116 1.27 9.48 2.60
CA PHE A 116 0.51 9.57 1.37
C PHE A 116 1.30 8.93 0.23
N TYR A 117 0.58 8.33 -0.71
CA TYR A 117 1.13 7.92 -1.99
C TYR A 117 0.32 8.54 -3.13
N TRP A 118 0.92 9.50 -3.81
CA TRP A 118 0.34 10.21 -4.96
C TRP A 118 0.52 9.37 -6.21
N THR A 119 -0.54 8.66 -6.63
CA THR A 119 -0.45 7.60 -7.64
C THR A 119 -0.02 8.10 -9.00
N ASP A 120 -0.50 9.27 -9.43
CA ASP A 120 -0.18 9.86 -10.73
C ASP A 120 1.27 10.37 -10.79
N ARG A 121 1.82 10.76 -9.64
CA ARG A 121 3.19 11.27 -9.49
C ARG A 121 4.20 10.20 -9.06
N LYS A 122 3.73 9.00 -8.69
CA LYS A 122 4.53 7.93 -8.07
C LYS A 122 5.39 8.42 -6.91
N LEU A 123 4.82 9.31 -6.11
CA LEU A 123 5.48 10.02 -5.03
C LEU A 123 4.92 9.57 -3.68
N TRP A 124 5.79 9.04 -2.83
CA TRP A 124 5.50 8.86 -1.42
C TRP A 124 5.86 10.11 -0.64
N GLU A 125 5.01 10.45 0.31
CA GLU A 125 5.18 11.56 1.26
C GLU A 125 4.94 11.01 2.66
N LEU A 126 5.99 10.96 3.48
CA LEU A 126 6.00 10.38 4.82
C LEU A 126 6.06 11.49 5.85
N HIS A 127 5.30 11.34 6.94
CA HIS A 127 5.19 12.35 8.00
C HIS A 127 5.30 11.75 9.39
N GLY A 128 5.70 12.60 10.33
CA GLY A 128 5.78 12.32 11.76
C GLY A 128 7.15 11.78 12.15
N GLU A 129 7.22 10.82 13.06
CA GLU A 129 8.48 10.19 13.43
C GLU A 129 8.88 9.17 12.35
N ILE A 130 9.72 9.62 11.41
CA ILE A 130 10.21 8.76 10.34
C ILE A 130 11.53 8.14 10.76
N ASN A 131 11.59 6.81 10.68
CA ASN A 131 12.79 6.03 10.98
C ASN A 131 13.10 5.12 9.79
N VAL A 132 14.26 5.31 9.20
CA VAL A 132 14.76 4.47 8.10
C VAL A 132 16.01 3.73 8.56
N ARG A 133 16.09 2.46 8.22
CA ARG A 133 17.26 1.63 8.45
C ARG A 133 17.64 0.91 7.16
N ASN A 134 18.86 1.12 6.70
CA ASN A 134 19.38 0.39 5.54
C ASN A 134 20.07 -0.93 5.92
N ARG A 135 20.43 -1.72 4.94
CA ARG A 135 21.16 -3.01 5.11
C ARG A 135 22.49 -2.84 5.82
N GLU A 136 23.16 -1.72 5.67
CA GLU A 136 24.47 -1.43 6.25
C GLU A 136 24.41 -1.06 7.74
N GLY A 137 23.19 -0.99 8.29
CA GLY A 137 22.94 -0.66 9.69
C GLY A 137 22.91 0.83 9.98
N SER A 138 23.00 1.67 8.97
CA SER A 138 22.78 3.11 9.12
C SER A 138 21.31 3.40 9.37
N ARG A 139 21.04 4.38 10.23
CA ARG A 139 19.70 4.86 10.57
C ARG A 139 19.56 6.31 10.20
N PHE A 140 18.39 6.65 9.64
CA PHE A 140 18.04 7.99 9.23
C PHE A 140 16.72 8.37 9.91
N TYR A 141 16.66 9.57 10.46
CA TYR A 141 15.50 10.10 11.17
C TYR A 141 15.13 11.44 10.56
N SER A 142 13.85 11.68 10.33
CA SER A 142 13.31 12.94 9.86
C SER A 142 11.84 13.07 10.27
N HIS A 143 11.23 14.25 10.10
CA HIS A 143 9.78 14.44 10.29
C HIS A 143 9.01 14.57 8.99
N LEU A 144 9.71 14.71 7.87
CA LEU A 144 9.17 14.73 6.53
C LEU A 144 10.15 14.02 5.60
N LEU A 145 9.64 13.16 4.72
CA LEU A 145 10.46 12.47 3.73
C LEU A 145 9.65 12.23 2.47
N TYR A 146 10.24 12.51 1.33
CA TYR A 146 9.69 12.24 0.02
C TYR A 146 10.48 11.11 -0.64
N TRP A 147 9.77 10.13 -1.23
CA TRP A 147 10.36 9.13 -2.10
C TRP A 147 9.71 9.23 -3.47
N ASP A 148 10.48 9.73 -4.41
CA ASP A 148 10.14 9.87 -5.82
C ASP A 148 10.59 8.62 -6.57
N GLN A 149 9.63 7.74 -6.88
CA GLN A 149 9.91 6.48 -7.56
C GLN A 149 10.25 6.68 -9.05
N GLU A 150 9.83 7.78 -9.65
CA GLU A 150 10.10 8.09 -11.05
C GLU A 150 11.55 8.59 -11.22
N GLU A 151 11.98 9.50 -10.34
CA GLU A 151 13.34 10.02 -10.27
C GLU A 151 14.30 9.10 -9.50
N LYS A 152 13.79 8.02 -8.86
CA LYS A 152 14.54 7.07 -8.03
C LYS A 152 15.37 7.73 -6.94
N ARG A 153 14.80 8.71 -6.30
CA ARG A 153 15.44 9.50 -5.25
C ARG A 153 14.57 9.67 -4.03
N ILE A 154 15.25 9.81 -2.90
CA ILE A 154 14.65 10.16 -1.62
C ILE A 154 15.16 11.52 -1.23
N TYR A 155 14.29 12.40 -0.75
CA TYR A 155 14.70 13.74 -0.36
C TYR A 155 13.83 14.32 0.75
N THR A 156 14.39 15.28 1.48
CA THR A 156 13.64 16.15 2.39
C THR A 156 14.28 17.53 2.49
N PRO A 157 13.48 18.59 2.49
CA PRO A 157 13.98 19.93 2.83
C PRO A 157 14.20 20.11 4.33
N ASP A 158 13.64 19.23 5.15
CA ASP A 158 13.68 19.27 6.62
C ASP A 158 15.03 18.77 7.17
N SER A 159 15.15 18.80 8.49
CA SER A 159 16.29 18.25 9.19
C SER A 159 16.31 16.73 9.10
N VAL A 160 17.50 16.16 8.90
CA VAL A 160 17.77 14.74 8.97
C VAL A 160 18.89 14.43 9.97
N TRP A 161 18.70 13.40 10.78
CA TRP A 161 19.72 12.85 11.67
C TRP A 161 20.11 11.48 11.14
N ILE A 162 21.43 11.29 10.98
CA ILE A 162 22.01 10.09 10.42
C ILE A 162 22.91 9.46 11.49
N ASP A 163 22.62 8.24 11.87
CA ASP A 163 23.40 7.44 12.82
C ASP A 163 23.98 6.23 12.08
N THR A 164 25.28 6.28 11.87
CA THR A 164 26.06 5.17 11.29
C THR A 164 26.96 4.55 12.35
N PRO A 165 27.53 3.35 12.13
CA PRO A 165 28.49 2.75 13.07
C PRO A 165 29.70 3.64 13.37
N GLU A 166 30.04 4.58 12.48
CA GLU A 166 31.27 5.40 12.60
C GLU A 166 30.98 6.84 13.02
N ARG A 167 29.80 7.37 12.76
CA ARG A 167 29.51 8.79 12.93
C ARG A 167 28.04 9.10 13.10
N LYS A 168 27.76 10.18 13.81
CA LYS A 168 26.44 10.79 13.91
C LYS A 168 26.48 12.17 13.24
N ILE A 169 25.54 12.41 12.35
CA ILE A 169 25.48 13.61 11.54
C ILE A 169 24.07 14.17 11.58
N GLN A 170 23.96 15.49 11.61
CA GLN A 170 22.71 16.20 11.39
C GLN A 170 22.90 17.16 10.22
N GLY A 171 21.90 17.27 9.37
CA GLY A 171 21.87 18.21 8.24
C GLY A 171 20.46 18.54 7.81
N CYS A 172 20.32 19.35 6.78
CA CYS A 172 19.06 19.67 6.12
C CYS A 172 19.22 19.61 4.60
N ASN A 173 18.11 19.70 3.86
CA ASN A 173 18.09 19.54 2.42
C ASN A 173 18.81 18.26 2.00
N PHE A 174 18.34 17.15 2.57
CA PHE A 174 18.89 15.80 2.33
C PHE A 174 18.37 15.25 1.00
N GLU A 175 19.26 14.57 0.30
CA GLU A 175 18.94 13.79 -0.91
C GLU A 175 19.73 12.47 -0.90
N SER A 176 19.10 11.39 -1.34
CA SER A 176 19.69 10.04 -1.37
C SER A 176 19.14 9.20 -2.51
N ASP A 177 19.87 8.12 -2.86
CA ASP A 177 19.32 7.02 -3.62
C ASP A 177 18.27 6.22 -2.79
N GLU A 178 17.49 5.36 -3.45
CA GLU A 178 16.40 4.58 -2.82
C GLU A 178 16.89 3.59 -1.75
N GLN A 179 18.17 3.23 -1.72
CA GLN A 179 18.77 2.31 -0.76
C GLN A 179 19.47 3.03 0.40
N PHE A 180 19.49 4.36 0.42
CA PHE A 180 20.18 5.16 1.43
C PHE A 180 21.69 4.82 1.53
N THR A 181 22.32 4.51 0.40
CA THR A 181 23.74 4.18 0.31
C THR A 181 24.60 5.37 -0.07
N ARG A 182 24.07 6.26 -0.92
CA ARG A 182 24.71 7.50 -1.35
C ARG A 182 23.81 8.65 -1.04
N TYR A 183 24.25 9.58 -0.22
CA TYR A 183 23.45 10.74 0.20
C TYR A 183 24.28 12.02 0.27
N ALA A 184 23.61 13.13 0.09
CA ALA A 184 24.12 14.49 0.25
C ALA A 184 23.17 15.32 1.12
N PHE A 185 23.69 16.33 1.78
CA PHE A 185 22.91 17.29 2.58
C PHE A 185 23.69 18.58 2.74
N HIS A 186 22.99 19.66 3.11
CA HIS A 186 23.55 20.98 3.37
C HIS A 186 23.49 21.31 4.85
N GLY A 187 24.36 22.24 5.33
CA GLY A 187 24.30 22.74 6.69
C GLY A 187 24.54 21.64 7.74
N SER A 188 25.58 20.83 7.56
CA SER A 188 25.85 19.69 8.43
C SER A 188 26.58 20.06 9.70
N SER A 189 26.23 19.39 10.80
CA SER A 189 27.01 19.28 12.04
C SER A 189 27.10 17.80 12.44
N GLY A 190 28.16 17.38 13.13
CA GLY A 190 28.27 15.97 13.46
C GLY A 190 29.38 15.66 14.45
N GLN A 191 29.35 14.41 14.94
CA GLN A 191 30.36 13.82 15.81
C GLN A 191 30.89 12.58 15.10
N MET A 192 32.20 12.41 15.10
CA MET A 192 32.87 11.24 14.56
C MET A 192 33.57 10.47 15.71
N LEU A 193 33.44 9.16 15.72
CA LEU A 193 34.24 8.32 16.57
C LEU A 193 35.65 8.23 15.98
N VAL A 194 36.61 8.87 16.63
CA VAL A 194 38.04 8.66 16.32
C VAL A 194 38.48 7.39 17.06
N LYS A 195 38.85 6.36 16.31
CA LYS A 195 39.60 5.23 16.92
C LYS A 195 41.00 5.72 17.17
N ASP A 196 41.41 5.79 18.44
CA ASP A 196 42.79 6.02 18.78
C ASP A 196 43.62 4.86 18.22
N ASP A 197 44.47 5.16 17.26
CA ASP A 197 45.44 4.21 16.73
C ASP A 197 46.59 4.16 17.75
N PRO A 198 46.83 3.01 18.41
CA PRO A 198 47.85 2.93 19.47
C PRO A 198 49.27 3.08 18.92
N GLU A 199 49.48 3.17 17.63
CA GLU A 199 50.81 3.32 16.99
C GLU A 199 51.29 4.78 16.86
N MET A 200 50.48 5.81 17.22
CA MET A 200 50.89 7.23 17.14
C MET A 200 51.29 7.84 18.49
N SER A 201 51.65 7.02 19.51
CA SER A 201 52.11 7.47 20.82
C SER A 201 53.55 7.07 21.09
N GLU A 202 54.47 7.22 20.14
CA GLU A 202 55.92 7.23 20.37
C GLU A 202 56.55 8.55 19.97
#